data_c5a8057ef1c481effcfc73fd846b18c9
#
_entry.id   c5a8057ef1c481effcfc73fd846b18c9
#
_cell.length_a   1.000
_cell.length_b   1.000
_cell.length_c   1.000
_cell.angle_alpha   90.00
_cell.angle_beta   90.00
_cell.angle_gamma   90.00
#
_symmetry.space_group_name_H-M   'P 1'
#
loop_
_entity.id
_entity.type
_entity.pdbx_description
1 polymer ?
#
loop_
_entity_poly.entity_id
_entity_poly.type
_entity_poly.pdbx_seq_one_letter_code
_entity_poly.pdbx_strand_id
1 'polypeptide(L)'
;MKHTLDSTEYFVILYWEGKATFNEKAKHYFVLTPMDDHLAFTCAFTSTAPSTQPVTVAQTQEEAKNYWNSFWKEGAAVDFSACTDPRAKELERRVILSQYLLAIQSAGTTPPQETGLTYNSWFGKFHLEMIWWHEAQFALWNRSNLLDRTLGWYEKAEPIARQIAQRQGFDGVRWMKMTDPSGTEAPSKVGSFLIWQQPHLIYLAELLYRADPTKEVLEKYNRLVQETAEFMYSFATYDELEGRYVLKGAIPAQETLRAAETVNPPFELSYWHFAMQTAQQWRERMGQQRSL
;
A
#
# COMPACT_ATOMS: atom_id res chain seq x y z
N MET A 1 8.17 24.62 -13.96
CA MET A 1 9.60 24.24 -13.76
C MET A 1 9.74 22.76 -14.11
N LYS A 2 10.77 22.39 -14.87
CA LYS A 2 11.11 20.99 -15.16
C LYS A 2 12.25 20.57 -14.22
N HIS A 3 12.13 19.41 -13.65
CA HIS A 3 13.15 18.79 -12.80
C HIS A 3 13.56 17.44 -13.38
N THR A 4 14.84 17.11 -13.23
CA THR A 4 15.39 15.81 -13.62
C THR A 4 16.16 15.23 -12.44
N LEU A 5 15.78 14.02 -12.03
CA LEU A 5 16.46 13.23 -11.01
C LEU A 5 16.88 11.90 -11.66
N ASP A 6 18.15 11.76 -11.94
CA ASP A 6 18.70 10.66 -12.74
C ASP A 6 17.96 10.54 -14.09
N SER A 7 17.20 9.46 -14.29
CA SER A 7 16.39 9.23 -15.50
C SER A 7 14.93 9.69 -15.36
N THR A 8 14.52 10.17 -14.17
CA THR A 8 13.12 10.59 -13.92
C THR A 8 12.97 12.09 -14.15
N GLU A 9 12.02 12.47 -14.99
CA GLU A 9 11.61 13.85 -15.18
C GLU A 9 10.26 14.12 -14.57
N TYR A 10 10.09 15.29 -13.96
CA TYR A 10 8.81 15.77 -13.49
C TYR A 10 8.70 17.28 -13.61
N PHE A 11 7.50 17.78 -13.54
CA PHE A 11 7.20 19.20 -13.68
C PHE A 11 6.54 19.71 -12.39
N VAL A 12 6.95 20.91 -11.97
CA VAL A 12 6.32 21.64 -10.88
C VAL A 12 5.68 22.89 -11.46
N ILE A 13 4.37 23.03 -11.24
CA ILE A 13 3.57 24.15 -11.70
C ILE A 13 3.16 24.95 -10.49
N LEU A 14 3.49 26.22 -10.48
CA LEU A 14 3.03 27.18 -9.49
C LEU A 14 2.03 28.14 -10.13
N TYR A 15 0.91 28.29 -9.48
CA TYR A 15 -0.05 29.34 -9.77
C TYR A 15 -0.32 30.13 -8.50
N TRP A 16 -0.43 31.42 -8.58
CA TRP A 16 -0.74 32.29 -7.43
C TRP A 16 -1.70 33.41 -7.82
N GLU A 17 -2.42 33.90 -6.86
CA GLU A 17 -3.35 35.03 -6.96
C GLU A 17 -2.71 36.29 -6.39
N GLY A 18 -3.03 37.44 -6.95
CA GLY A 18 -2.46 38.73 -6.52
C GLY A 18 -1.05 39.00 -7.10
N LYS A 19 -0.37 39.95 -6.51
CA LYS A 19 0.96 40.40 -6.93
C LYS A 19 2.04 39.70 -6.13
N ALA A 20 2.96 39.03 -6.84
CA ALA A 20 4.12 38.39 -6.24
C ALA A 20 5.31 38.39 -7.19
N THR A 21 6.50 38.24 -6.66
CA THR A 21 7.72 37.96 -7.46
C THR A 21 8.13 36.51 -7.26
N PHE A 22 8.57 35.88 -8.37
CA PHE A 22 9.05 34.50 -8.36
C PHE A 22 10.51 34.49 -8.85
N ASN A 23 11.42 33.95 -8.04
CA ASN A 23 12.84 33.97 -8.33
C ASN A 23 13.49 32.61 -8.01
N GLU A 24 14.34 32.13 -8.90
CA GLU A 24 15.30 31.08 -8.60
C GLU A 24 16.50 31.69 -7.86
N LYS A 25 16.75 31.28 -6.64
CA LYS A 25 17.86 31.72 -5.79
C LYS A 25 19.08 30.81 -5.91
N ALA A 26 18.86 29.55 -6.15
CA ALA A 26 19.87 28.54 -6.43
C ALA A 26 19.23 27.36 -7.16
N LYS A 27 20.03 26.44 -7.69
CA LYS A 27 19.54 25.20 -8.31
C LYS A 27 18.53 24.49 -7.40
N HIS A 28 17.30 24.30 -7.89
CA HIS A 28 16.18 23.69 -7.15
C HIS A 28 15.69 24.50 -5.91
N TYR A 29 16.09 25.74 -5.79
CA TYR A 29 15.63 26.64 -4.73
C TYR A 29 14.94 27.86 -5.33
N PHE A 30 13.62 27.90 -5.15
CA PHE A 30 12.75 28.95 -5.68
C PHE A 30 12.07 29.70 -4.55
N VAL A 31 11.89 30.98 -4.70
CA VAL A 31 11.22 31.84 -3.73
C VAL A 31 10.10 32.60 -4.41
N LEU A 32 8.90 32.42 -3.89
CA LEU A 32 7.71 33.21 -4.22
C LEU A 32 7.50 34.23 -3.08
N THR A 33 7.60 35.52 -3.40
CA THR A 33 7.47 36.60 -2.43
C THR A 33 6.22 37.42 -2.75
N PRO A 34 5.20 37.42 -1.87
CA PRO A 34 4.04 38.24 -2.06
C PRO A 34 4.39 39.75 -1.89
N MET A 35 3.63 40.60 -2.57
CA MET A 35 3.67 42.08 -2.37
C MET A 35 2.56 42.58 -1.47
N ASP A 36 1.62 41.70 -1.09
CA ASP A 36 0.48 41.95 -0.22
C ASP A 36 0.67 41.15 1.10
N ASP A 37 -0.19 41.37 2.08
CA ASP A 37 -0.12 40.76 3.42
C ASP A 37 -0.48 39.26 3.42
N HIS A 38 -0.99 38.73 2.31
CA HIS A 38 -1.34 37.33 2.18
C HIS A 38 -0.93 36.76 0.82
N LEU A 39 -0.74 35.44 0.79
CA LEU A 39 -0.37 34.69 -0.41
C LEU A 39 -1.32 33.49 -0.56
N ALA A 40 -2.06 33.45 -1.66
CA ALA A 40 -2.83 32.30 -2.08
C ALA A 40 -2.16 31.68 -3.31
N PHE A 41 -1.77 30.41 -3.24
CA PHE A 41 -1.12 29.72 -4.34
C PHE A 41 -1.45 28.22 -4.38
N THR A 42 -1.33 27.63 -5.57
CA THR A 42 -1.33 26.19 -5.78
C THR A 42 0.02 25.74 -6.31
N CYS A 43 0.41 24.52 -5.92
CA CYS A 43 1.61 23.87 -6.39
C CYS A 43 1.26 22.44 -6.86
N ALA A 44 1.38 22.18 -8.15
CA ALA A 44 1.11 20.88 -8.73
C ALA A 44 2.40 20.19 -9.18
N PHE A 45 2.49 18.90 -8.93
CA PHE A 45 3.57 18.03 -9.39
C PHE A 45 3.00 17.05 -10.42
N THR A 46 3.62 17.01 -11.61
CA THR A 46 3.14 16.15 -12.71
C THR A 46 4.30 15.42 -13.38
N SER A 47 4.06 14.20 -13.84
CA SER A 47 5.03 13.41 -14.61
C SER A 47 5.12 13.83 -16.08
N THR A 48 4.16 14.60 -16.58
CA THR A 48 4.10 15.08 -17.96
C THR A 48 4.06 16.60 -17.99
N ALA A 49 4.52 17.20 -19.09
CA ALA A 49 4.42 18.65 -19.28
C ALA A 49 2.95 19.08 -19.21
N PRO A 50 2.64 20.16 -18.47
CA PRO A 50 1.26 20.62 -18.30
C PRO A 50 0.67 21.07 -19.63
N SER A 51 -0.51 20.56 -19.96
CA SER A 51 -1.29 20.95 -21.15
C SER A 51 -2.51 21.81 -20.82
N THR A 52 -2.82 21.99 -19.55
CA THR A 52 -4.01 22.70 -19.06
C THR A 52 -3.63 23.86 -18.15
N GLN A 53 -4.60 24.76 -17.95
CA GLN A 53 -4.49 25.83 -16.96
C GLN A 53 -4.28 25.26 -15.56
N PRO A 54 -3.46 25.90 -14.71
CA PRO A 54 -3.31 25.50 -13.31
C PRO A 54 -4.63 25.57 -12.54
N VAL A 55 -4.82 24.67 -11.60
CA VAL A 55 -5.98 24.68 -10.69
C VAL A 55 -5.85 25.87 -9.73
N THR A 56 -6.92 26.63 -9.57
CA THR A 56 -6.96 27.78 -8.64
C THR A 56 -7.09 27.32 -7.19
N VAL A 57 -6.76 28.20 -6.24
CA VAL A 57 -6.96 27.94 -4.79
C VAL A 57 -8.42 27.64 -4.49
N ALA A 58 -9.35 28.42 -5.04
CA ALA A 58 -10.79 28.26 -4.83
C ALA A 58 -11.28 26.89 -5.34
N GLN A 59 -10.84 26.45 -6.53
CA GLN A 59 -11.17 25.13 -7.07
C GLN A 59 -10.62 24.01 -6.16
N THR A 60 -9.36 24.12 -5.73
CA THR A 60 -8.74 23.12 -4.83
C THR A 60 -9.50 23.01 -3.50
N GLN A 61 -9.93 24.15 -2.93
CA GLN A 61 -10.71 24.16 -1.70
C GLN A 61 -12.09 23.52 -1.87
N GLU A 62 -12.79 23.80 -2.97
CA GLU A 62 -14.11 23.21 -3.23
C GLU A 62 -14.00 21.69 -3.50
N GLU A 63 -13.01 21.25 -4.27
CA GLU A 63 -12.75 19.82 -4.48
C GLU A 63 -12.40 19.09 -3.19
N ALA A 64 -11.53 19.68 -2.34
CA ALA A 64 -11.21 19.12 -1.05
C ALA A 64 -12.44 19.00 -0.14
N LYS A 65 -13.30 20.04 -0.11
CA LYS A 65 -14.55 20.01 0.65
C LYS A 65 -15.49 18.91 0.15
N ASN A 66 -15.65 18.77 -1.16
CA ASN A 66 -16.48 17.73 -1.77
C ASN A 66 -15.94 16.33 -1.48
N TYR A 67 -14.62 16.12 -1.62
CA TYR A 67 -13.96 14.87 -1.28
C TYR A 67 -14.23 14.45 0.18
N TRP A 68 -13.98 15.35 1.15
CA TRP A 68 -14.16 15.02 2.56
C TRP A 68 -15.63 14.83 2.94
N ASN A 69 -16.56 15.55 2.30
CA ASN A 69 -17.98 15.33 2.48
C ASN A 69 -18.39 13.92 2.02
N SER A 70 -17.94 13.46 0.83
CA SER A 70 -18.19 12.11 0.35
C SER A 70 -17.51 11.06 1.23
N PHE A 71 -16.25 11.27 1.59
CA PHE A 71 -15.48 10.36 2.45
C PHE A 71 -16.21 10.04 3.77
N TRP A 72 -16.77 11.05 4.43
CA TRP A 72 -17.46 10.86 5.71
C TRP A 72 -18.91 10.40 5.56
N LYS A 73 -19.56 10.63 4.43
CA LYS A 73 -20.93 10.19 4.17
C LYS A 73 -21.00 8.75 3.65
N GLU A 74 -20.06 8.34 2.82
CA GLU A 74 -20.07 7.04 2.17
C GLU A 74 -19.41 5.95 3.03
N GLY A 75 -18.42 6.33 3.85
CA GLY A 75 -17.75 5.42 4.76
C GLY A 75 -18.41 5.32 6.14
N ALA A 76 -17.95 4.37 6.94
CA ALA A 76 -18.33 4.25 8.34
C ALA A 76 -17.51 5.19 9.24
N ALA A 77 -18.12 5.64 10.32
CA ALA A 77 -17.51 6.40 11.39
C ALA A 77 -18.09 5.97 12.74
N VAL A 78 -17.50 6.44 13.83
CA VAL A 78 -18.04 6.24 15.18
C VAL A 78 -18.67 7.54 15.68
N ASP A 79 -19.76 7.42 16.41
CA ASP A 79 -20.41 8.49 17.17
C ASP A 79 -20.68 8.00 18.60
N PHE A 80 -19.96 8.55 19.55
CA PHE A 80 -20.10 8.23 20.97
C PHE A 80 -20.85 9.32 21.75
N SER A 81 -21.61 10.18 21.08
CA SER A 81 -22.35 11.27 21.72
C SER A 81 -23.31 10.79 22.81
N ALA A 82 -23.87 9.59 22.68
CA ALA A 82 -24.75 8.96 23.67
C ALA A 82 -24.00 8.21 24.77
N CYS A 83 -22.67 8.09 24.72
CA CYS A 83 -21.89 7.36 25.71
C CYS A 83 -21.58 8.23 26.94
N THR A 84 -21.83 7.71 28.13
CA THR A 84 -21.62 8.43 29.40
C THR A 84 -20.20 8.26 29.97
N ASP A 85 -19.36 7.38 29.38
CA ASP A 85 -17.96 7.24 29.80
C ASP A 85 -17.17 8.52 29.44
N PRO A 86 -16.47 9.15 30.40
CA PRO A 86 -15.74 10.40 30.15
C PRO A 86 -14.62 10.28 29.11
N ARG A 87 -14.16 9.06 28.80
CA ARG A 87 -13.14 8.77 27.78
C ARG A 87 -13.69 8.66 26.36
N ALA A 88 -15.01 8.53 26.20
CA ALA A 88 -15.66 8.26 24.93
C ALA A 88 -15.33 9.32 23.86
N LYS A 89 -15.40 10.60 24.23
CA LYS A 89 -15.09 11.72 23.32
C LYS A 89 -13.64 11.68 22.82
N GLU A 90 -12.69 11.34 23.67
CA GLU A 90 -11.28 11.23 23.26
C GLU A 90 -11.04 9.99 22.38
N LEU A 91 -11.73 8.89 22.64
CA LEU A 91 -11.67 7.70 21.77
C LEU A 91 -12.25 8.01 20.39
N GLU A 92 -13.42 8.65 20.32
CA GLU A 92 -14.02 9.08 19.05
C GLU A 92 -13.05 9.97 18.25
N ARG A 93 -12.49 10.99 18.90
CA ARG A 93 -11.51 11.88 18.28
C ARG A 93 -10.33 11.10 17.70
N ARG A 94 -9.78 10.11 18.42
CA ARG A 94 -8.66 9.30 17.95
C ARG A 94 -9.04 8.43 16.75
N VAL A 95 -10.19 7.80 16.77
CA VAL A 95 -10.67 6.96 15.67
C VAL A 95 -10.87 7.81 14.41
N ILE A 96 -11.56 8.93 14.53
CA ILE A 96 -11.79 9.84 13.39
C ILE A 96 -10.48 10.40 12.85
N LEU A 97 -9.58 10.85 13.73
CA LEU A 97 -8.26 11.36 13.33
C LEU A 97 -7.42 10.26 12.63
N SER A 98 -7.45 9.02 13.12
CA SER A 98 -6.73 7.91 12.51
C SER A 98 -7.23 7.60 11.09
N GLN A 99 -8.55 7.58 10.87
CA GLN A 99 -9.12 7.41 9.53
C GLN A 99 -8.72 8.55 8.59
N TYR A 100 -8.77 9.80 9.06
CA TYR A 100 -8.34 10.97 8.31
C TYR A 100 -6.84 10.87 7.93
N LEU A 101 -5.97 10.59 8.91
CA LEU A 101 -4.54 10.51 8.69
C LEU A 101 -4.18 9.37 7.71
N LEU A 102 -4.79 8.20 7.83
CA LEU A 102 -4.56 7.11 6.88
C LEU A 102 -5.02 7.48 5.47
N ALA A 103 -6.14 8.17 5.34
CA ALA A 103 -6.61 8.62 4.03
C ALA A 103 -5.64 9.60 3.36
N ILE A 104 -5.08 10.58 4.10
CA ILE A 104 -4.13 11.55 3.52
C ILE A 104 -2.72 10.98 3.34
N GLN A 105 -2.34 9.95 4.11
CA GLN A 105 -0.98 9.39 4.09
C GLN A 105 -0.83 8.20 3.15
N SER A 106 -1.88 7.38 3.00
CA SER A 106 -1.76 6.06 2.39
C SER A 106 -2.71 5.80 1.22
N ALA A 107 -3.82 6.54 1.08
CA ALA A 107 -4.83 6.27 0.04
C ALA A 107 -4.38 6.69 -1.37
N GLY A 108 -3.28 6.13 -1.85
CA GLY A 108 -2.74 6.36 -3.20
C GLY A 108 -3.22 5.34 -4.25
N THR A 109 -2.47 5.25 -5.34
CA THR A 109 -2.62 4.23 -6.40
C THR A 109 -1.47 3.22 -6.37
N THR A 110 -0.62 3.30 -5.35
CA THR A 110 0.58 2.49 -5.15
C THR A 110 0.78 2.26 -3.65
N PRO A 111 1.48 1.21 -3.26
CA PRO A 111 1.85 1.02 -1.86
C PRO A 111 2.61 2.24 -1.32
N PRO A 112 2.26 2.75 -0.14
CA PRO A 112 2.97 3.87 0.46
C PRO A 112 4.33 3.44 1.01
N GLN A 113 5.20 4.42 1.27
CA GLN A 113 6.32 4.21 2.18
C GLN A 113 5.81 3.98 3.62
N GLU A 114 6.67 3.52 4.52
CA GLU A 114 6.28 3.15 5.89
C GLU A 114 5.49 4.24 6.63
N THR A 115 5.92 5.49 6.55
CA THR A 115 5.30 6.64 7.24
C THR A 115 4.26 7.38 6.39
N GLY A 116 3.91 6.89 5.21
CA GLY A 116 2.97 7.53 4.30
C GLY A 116 3.61 8.69 3.50
N LEU A 117 2.79 9.69 3.13
CA LEU A 117 3.15 10.72 2.16
C LEU A 117 4.05 11.83 2.73
N THR A 118 3.76 12.32 3.94
CA THR A 118 4.27 13.61 4.41
C THR A 118 5.61 13.57 5.13
N TYR A 119 6.08 12.39 5.48
CA TYR A 119 7.37 12.19 6.14
C TYR A 119 8.16 11.08 5.45
N ASN A 120 9.36 11.39 4.95
CA ASN A 120 10.19 10.40 4.29
C ASN A 120 10.80 9.43 5.31
N SER A 121 10.51 8.14 5.14
CA SER A 121 11.14 7.04 5.87
C SER A 121 11.64 5.97 4.90
N TRP A 122 12.69 5.27 5.30
CA TRP A 122 13.27 4.19 4.49
C TRP A 122 13.53 4.58 3.02
N PHE A 123 13.91 5.85 2.81
CA PHE A 123 14.22 6.41 1.48
C PHE A 123 13.05 6.41 0.48
N GLY A 124 11.82 6.52 0.97
CA GLY A 124 10.62 6.56 0.13
C GLY A 124 10.25 5.26 -0.57
N LYS A 125 10.87 4.13 -0.19
CA LYS A 125 10.57 2.82 -0.76
C LYS A 125 9.15 2.40 -0.48
N PHE A 126 8.50 1.75 -1.43
CA PHE A 126 7.20 1.10 -1.21
C PHE A 126 7.37 -0.02 -0.18
N HIS A 127 6.59 0.02 0.88
CA HIS A 127 6.80 -0.82 2.05
C HIS A 127 5.74 -1.92 2.15
N LEU A 128 5.97 -3.04 1.44
CA LEU A 128 4.97 -4.10 1.34
C LEU A 128 4.77 -4.85 2.65
N GLU A 129 5.73 -4.86 3.56
CA GLU A 129 5.51 -5.48 4.87
C GLU A 129 4.53 -4.67 5.74
N MET A 130 4.47 -3.34 5.57
CA MET A 130 3.60 -2.46 6.34
C MET A 130 2.24 -2.19 5.68
N ILE A 131 2.04 -2.62 4.43
CA ILE A 131 0.83 -2.33 3.65
C ILE A 131 -0.45 -2.78 4.36
N TRP A 132 -0.39 -3.86 5.14
CA TRP A 132 -1.54 -4.35 5.89
C TRP A 132 -2.09 -3.27 6.84
N TRP A 133 -1.22 -2.59 7.59
CA TRP A 133 -1.60 -1.49 8.50
C TRP A 133 -2.06 -0.25 7.76
N HIS A 134 -1.52 0.00 6.58
CA HIS A 134 -1.92 1.14 5.77
C HIS A 134 -3.31 0.95 5.15
N GLU A 135 -3.64 -0.24 4.65
CA GLU A 135 -4.72 -0.45 3.69
C GLU A 135 -5.91 -1.25 4.24
N ALA A 136 -5.71 -2.23 5.14
CA ALA A 136 -6.76 -3.14 5.57
C ALA A 136 -7.96 -2.40 6.19
N GLN A 137 -7.73 -1.32 6.90
CA GLN A 137 -8.75 -0.52 7.55
C GLN A 137 -9.73 0.13 6.56
N PHE A 138 -9.33 0.40 5.30
CA PHE A 138 -10.24 0.98 4.33
C PHE A 138 -11.43 0.08 4.04
N ALA A 139 -11.21 -1.22 3.87
CA ALA A 139 -12.30 -2.18 3.70
C ALA A 139 -13.17 -2.28 4.97
N LEU A 140 -12.56 -2.25 6.17
CA LEU A 140 -13.29 -2.35 7.45
C LEU A 140 -14.19 -1.12 7.70
N TRP A 141 -13.83 0.06 7.17
CA TRP A 141 -14.58 1.29 7.30
C TRP A 141 -15.44 1.61 6.07
N ASN A 142 -15.80 0.61 5.26
CA ASN A 142 -16.62 0.75 4.04
C ASN A 142 -16.02 1.72 3.01
N ARG A 143 -14.70 1.66 2.82
CA ARG A 143 -13.94 2.44 1.83
C ARG A 143 -13.07 1.52 0.97
N SER A 144 -13.62 0.37 0.60
CA SER A 144 -12.92 -0.68 -0.16
C SER A 144 -12.36 -0.18 -1.51
N ASN A 145 -12.97 0.84 -2.10
CA ASN A 145 -12.48 1.51 -3.29
C ASN A 145 -11.07 2.14 -3.12
N LEU A 146 -10.70 2.56 -1.92
CA LEU A 146 -9.35 3.08 -1.64
C LEU A 146 -8.33 1.93 -1.61
N LEU A 147 -8.67 0.81 -0.97
CA LEU A 147 -7.85 -0.40 -0.99
C LEU A 147 -7.73 -0.97 -2.42
N ASP A 148 -8.84 -1.10 -3.15
CA ASP A 148 -8.86 -1.61 -4.52
C ASP A 148 -7.92 -0.82 -5.43
N ARG A 149 -7.89 0.49 -5.28
CA ARG A 149 -7.03 1.38 -6.05
C ARG A 149 -5.54 1.10 -5.82
N THR A 150 -5.12 0.87 -4.59
CA THR A 150 -3.73 0.53 -4.23
C THR A 150 -3.36 -0.87 -4.72
N LEU A 151 -4.28 -1.85 -4.61
CA LEU A 151 -4.01 -3.21 -5.05
C LEU A 151 -3.78 -3.33 -6.56
N GLY A 152 -4.30 -2.41 -7.37
CA GLY A 152 -4.01 -2.35 -8.80
C GLY A 152 -2.52 -2.20 -9.17
N TRP A 153 -1.68 -1.77 -8.22
CA TRP A 153 -0.23 -1.74 -8.40
C TRP A 153 0.37 -3.16 -8.50
N TYR A 154 -0.15 -4.12 -7.76
CA TYR A 154 0.37 -5.50 -7.76
C TYR A 154 0.28 -6.16 -9.14
N GLU A 155 -0.73 -5.85 -9.93
CA GLU A 155 -0.85 -6.33 -11.31
C GLU A 155 0.32 -5.82 -12.19
N LYS A 156 0.71 -4.56 -11.99
CA LYS A 156 1.83 -3.95 -12.72
C LYS A 156 3.18 -4.48 -12.28
N ALA A 157 3.34 -4.79 -11.01
CA ALA A 157 4.57 -5.30 -10.40
C ALA A 157 4.74 -6.82 -10.57
N GLU A 158 3.69 -7.56 -10.91
CA GLU A 158 3.71 -9.03 -11.03
C GLU A 158 4.84 -9.58 -11.90
N PRO A 159 5.13 -9.04 -13.10
CA PRO A 159 6.23 -9.58 -13.93
C PRO A 159 7.58 -9.54 -13.21
N ILE A 160 7.84 -8.49 -12.44
CA ILE A 160 9.08 -8.35 -11.65
C ILE A 160 9.04 -9.30 -10.44
N ALA A 161 7.92 -9.39 -9.74
CA ALA A 161 7.74 -10.32 -8.62
C ALA A 161 7.95 -11.78 -9.03
N ARG A 162 7.53 -12.16 -10.25
CA ARG A 162 7.79 -13.49 -10.85
C ARG A 162 9.27 -13.69 -11.14
N GLN A 163 9.95 -12.71 -11.72
CA GLN A 163 11.40 -12.80 -11.96
C GLN A 163 12.19 -12.95 -10.66
N ILE A 164 11.74 -12.29 -9.58
CA ILE A 164 12.36 -12.42 -8.26
C ILE A 164 12.18 -13.85 -7.73
N ALA A 165 10.99 -14.44 -7.81
CA ALA A 165 10.74 -15.82 -7.41
C ALA A 165 11.64 -16.79 -8.19
N GLN A 166 11.65 -16.71 -9.52
CA GLN A 166 12.45 -17.55 -10.40
C GLN A 166 13.96 -17.44 -10.13
N ARG A 167 14.48 -16.22 -9.92
CA ARG A 167 15.89 -15.98 -9.56
C ARG A 167 16.27 -16.68 -8.25
N GLN A 168 15.31 -16.81 -7.33
CA GLN A 168 15.49 -17.49 -6.05
C GLN A 168 15.20 -19.00 -6.10
N GLY A 169 14.79 -19.53 -7.26
CA GLY A 169 14.49 -20.95 -7.47
C GLY A 169 13.10 -21.37 -7.02
N PHE A 170 12.14 -20.43 -6.97
CA PHE A 170 10.74 -20.65 -6.60
C PHE A 170 9.77 -20.36 -7.75
N ASP A 171 8.59 -20.96 -7.67
CA ASP A 171 7.47 -20.72 -8.57
C ASP A 171 6.62 -19.52 -8.11
N GLY A 172 5.64 -19.13 -8.91
CA GLY A 172 4.69 -18.07 -8.60
C GLY A 172 5.31 -16.68 -8.55
N VAL A 173 4.85 -15.84 -7.61
CA VAL A 173 5.28 -14.46 -7.44
C VAL A 173 5.73 -14.16 -6.02
N ARG A 174 6.90 -13.50 -5.89
CA ARG A 174 7.45 -13.09 -4.61
C ARG A 174 7.30 -11.61 -4.36
N TRP A 175 6.58 -11.27 -3.30
CA TRP A 175 6.44 -9.90 -2.81
C TRP A 175 7.53 -9.60 -1.78
N MET A 176 8.43 -8.67 -2.13
CA MET A 176 9.57 -8.34 -1.28
C MET A 176 9.16 -7.40 -0.13
N LYS A 177 10.00 -7.30 0.90
CA LYS A 177 9.79 -6.38 2.03
C LYS A 177 9.55 -4.94 1.55
N MET A 178 10.44 -4.43 0.74
CA MET A 178 10.41 -3.10 0.17
C MET A 178 10.80 -3.14 -1.30
N THR A 179 10.17 -2.31 -2.10
CA THR A 179 10.43 -2.22 -3.54
C THR A 179 10.54 -0.77 -4.00
N ASP A 180 11.01 -0.59 -5.22
CA ASP A 180 10.80 0.62 -5.99
C ASP A 180 9.41 0.64 -6.64
N PRO A 181 9.01 1.71 -7.36
CA PRO A 181 7.73 1.77 -8.04
C PRO A 181 7.47 0.69 -9.10
N SER A 182 8.52 0.08 -9.66
CA SER A 182 8.39 -1.02 -10.64
C SER A 182 8.17 -2.39 -9.99
N GLY A 183 8.33 -2.52 -8.68
CA GLY A 183 8.33 -3.78 -7.95
C GLY A 183 9.72 -4.40 -7.78
N THR A 184 10.78 -3.74 -8.27
CA THR A 184 12.16 -4.21 -8.09
C THR A 184 12.54 -4.16 -6.61
N GLU A 185 13.19 -5.23 -6.14
CA GLU A 185 13.64 -5.35 -4.76
C GLU A 185 14.58 -4.20 -4.37
N ALA A 186 14.24 -3.50 -3.29
CA ALA A 186 15.10 -2.49 -2.73
C ALA A 186 16.18 -3.10 -1.82
N PRO A 187 17.41 -2.58 -1.79
CA PRO A 187 18.47 -3.07 -0.92
C PRO A 187 18.05 -3.14 0.55
N SER A 188 18.23 -4.30 1.16
CA SER A 188 17.92 -4.56 2.56
C SER A 188 18.78 -5.70 3.09
N LYS A 189 19.22 -5.61 4.36
CA LYS A 189 20.00 -6.68 5.00
C LYS A 189 19.19 -7.95 5.25
N VAL A 190 17.87 -7.82 5.39
CA VAL A 190 16.94 -8.90 5.77
C VAL A 190 15.84 -9.13 4.75
N GLY A 191 15.62 -8.22 3.82
CA GLY A 191 14.47 -8.22 2.92
C GLY A 191 14.26 -9.54 2.16
N SER A 192 15.35 -10.15 1.68
CA SER A 192 15.30 -11.43 0.95
C SER A 192 14.94 -12.64 1.83
N PHE A 193 15.02 -12.51 3.14
CA PHE A 193 14.71 -13.58 4.09
C PHE A 193 13.35 -13.43 4.77
N LEU A 194 12.70 -12.28 4.63
CA LEU A 194 11.38 -12.06 5.20
C LEU A 194 10.30 -12.66 4.31
N ILE A 195 9.38 -13.38 4.92
CA ILE A 195 8.27 -14.06 4.24
C ILE A 195 6.90 -13.72 4.82
N TRP A 196 6.84 -12.99 5.94
CA TRP A 196 5.59 -12.71 6.64
C TRP A 196 4.68 -11.73 5.90
N GLN A 197 5.22 -10.90 5.01
CA GLN A 197 4.45 -9.99 4.15
C GLN A 197 3.88 -10.70 2.90
N GLN A 198 4.37 -11.89 2.54
CA GLN A 198 3.92 -12.63 1.36
C GLN A 198 2.40 -12.85 1.34
N PRO A 199 1.74 -13.24 2.45
CA PRO A 199 0.29 -13.42 2.50
C PRO A 199 -0.54 -12.14 2.40
N HIS A 200 0.04 -10.94 2.54
CA HIS A 200 -0.73 -9.69 2.62
C HIS A 200 -1.65 -9.48 1.42
N LEU A 201 -1.18 -9.76 0.20
CA LEU A 201 -2.01 -9.64 -0.99
C LEU A 201 -3.27 -10.52 -0.90
N ILE A 202 -3.12 -11.79 -0.50
CA ILE A 202 -4.25 -12.71 -0.36
C ILE A 202 -5.24 -12.19 0.69
N TYR A 203 -4.74 -11.69 1.82
CA TYR A 203 -5.57 -11.12 2.87
C TYR A 203 -6.34 -9.89 2.41
N LEU A 204 -5.66 -8.96 1.75
CA LEU A 204 -6.27 -7.71 1.26
C LEU A 204 -7.29 -7.96 0.14
N ALA A 205 -6.99 -8.89 -0.77
CA ALA A 205 -7.96 -9.34 -1.78
C ALA A 205 -9.20 -10.00 -1.15
N GLU A 206 -9.01 -10.81 -0.11
CA GLU A 206 -10.12 -11.39 0.65
C GLU A 206 -10.97 -10.32 1.34
N LEU A 207 -10.38 -9.23 1.85
CA LEU A 207 -11.16 -8.12 2.40
C LEU A 207 -12.01 -7.43 1.33
N LEU A 208 -11.49 -7.24 0.11
CA LEU A 208 -12.26 -6.69 -1.00
C LEU A 208 -13.44 -7.61 -1.36
N TYR A 209 -13.19 -8.91 -1.46
CA TYR A 209 -14.25 -9.87 -1.72
C TYR A 209 -15.32 -9.88 -0.62
N ARG A 210 -14.93 -9.78 0.65
CA ARG A 210 -15.90 -9.70 1.77
C ARG A 210 -16.71 -8.42 1.76
N ALA A 211 -16.12 -7.32 1.30
CA ALA A 211 -16.83 -6.05 1.16
C ALA A 211 -17.81 -6.05 -0.01
N ASP A 212 -17.45 -6.74 -1.10
CA ASP A 212 -18.27 -6.88 -2.31
C ASP A 212 -18.11 -8.31 -2.88
N PRO A 213 -18.93 -9.29 -2.43
CA PRO A 213 -18.77 -10.70 -2.78
C PRO A 213 -19.29 -11.03 -4.19
N THR A 214 -18.72 -10.35 -5.19
CA THR A 214 -19.09 -10.51 -6.59
C THR A 214 -18.10 -11.38 -7.37
N LYS A 215 -18.53 -11.87 -8.52
CA LYS A 215 -17.70 -12.63 -9.44
C LYS A 215 -16.60 -11.74 -10.03
N GLU A 216 -16.91 -10.48 -10.24
CA GLU A 216 -16.01 -9.48 -10.79
C GLU A 216 -14.78 -9.29 -9.87
N VAL A 217 -14.98 -9.21 -8.57
CA VAL A 217 -13.86 -9.11 -7.60
C VAL A 217 -13.02 -10.38 -7.61
N LEU A 218 -13.67 -11.57 -7.66
CA LEU A 218 -12.94 -12.84 -7.77
C LEU A 218 -12.11 -12.89 -9.05
N GLU A 219 -12.69 -12.62 -10.20
CA GLU A 219 -11.99 -12.67 -11.50
C GLU A 219 -10.82 -11.68 -11.54
N LYS A 220 -10.99 -10.48 -10.97
CA LYS A 220 -9.96 -9.44 -10.92
C LYS A 220 -8.70 -9.90 -10.18
N TYR A 221 -8.85 -10.52 -9.01
CA TYR A 221 -7.70 -10.82 -8.14
C TYR A 221 -7.29 -12.30 -8.12
N ASN A 222 -8.11 -13.23 -8.67
CA ASN A 222 -7.83 -14.66 -8.59
C ASN A 222 -6.42 -15.03 -9.06
N ARG A 223 -5.96 -14.48 -10.18
CA ARG A 223 -4.63 -14.77 -10.71
C ARG A 223 -3.54 -14.41 -9.71
N LEU A 224 -3.56 -13.20 -9.15
CA LEU A 224 -2.57 -12.75 -8.17
C LEU A 224 -2.64 -13.57 -6.88
N VAL A 225 -3.84 -13.93 -6.42
CA VAL A 225 -4.04 -14.80 -5.24
C VAL A 225 -3.41 -16.17 -5.48
N GLN A 226 -3.66 -16.81 -6.64
CA GLN A 226 -3.12 -18.14 -6.95
C GLN A 226 -1.60 -18.10 -7.12
N GLU A 227 -1.07 -17.14 -7.84
CA GLU A 227 0.38 -16.99 -8.06
C GLU A 227 1.15 -16.68 -6.76
N THR A 228 0.51 -15.94 -5.85
CA THR A 228 1.06 -15.70 -4.51
C THR A 228 1.09 -17.00 -3.70
N ALA A 229 0.02 -17.79 -3.76
CA ALA A 229 -0.05 -19.08 -3.09
C ALA A 229 0.92 -20.11 -3.70
N GLU A 230 1.15 -20.08 -5.02
CA GLU A 230 2.12 -20.91 -5.71
C GLU A 230 3.53 -20.68 -5.18
N PHE A 231 3.94 -19.41 -5.04
CA PHE A 231 5.21 -19.09 -4.38
C PHE A 231 5.27 -19.67 -2.96
N MET A 232 4.21 -19.49 -2.18
CA MET A 232 4.17 -19.97 -0.80
C MET A 232 4.31 -21.50 -0.73
N TYR A 233 3.67 -22.22 -1.64
CA TYR A 233 3.79 -23.67 -1.73
C TYR A 233 5.22 -24.09 -2.13
N SER A 234 5.81 -23.48 -3.17
CA SER A 234 7.14 -23.81 -3.65
C SER A 234 8.26 -23.48 -2.66
N PHE A 235 8.04 -22.47 -1.78
CA PHE A 235 8.99 -22.11 -0.73
C PHE A 235 8.96 -23.11 0.44
N ALA A 236 7.80 -23.67 0.77
CA ALA A 236 7.66 -24.63 1.84
C ALA A 236 8.40 -25.95 1.50
N THR A 237 9.19 -26.45 2.44
CA THR A 237 9.96 -27.69 2.24
C THR A 237 9.20 -28.85 2.86
N TYR A 238 9.00 -29.94 2.11
CA TYR A 238 8.43 -31.16 2.67
C TYR A 238 9.50 -31.91 3.49
N ASP A 239 9.17 -32.20 4.73
CA ASP A 239 9.99 -33.00 5.63
C ASP A 239 9.45 -34.44 5.60
N GLU A 240 10.17 -35.33 4.91
CA GLU A 240 9.77 -36.75 4.73
C GLU A 240 9.75 -37.51 6.05
N LEU A 241 10.62 -37.17 7.00
CA LEU A 241 10.70 -37.87 8.28
C LEU A 241 9.50 -37.57 9.18
N GLU A 242 9.07 -36.31 9.16
CA GLU A 242 7.94 -35.81 9.97
C GLU A 242 6.61 -35.87 9.20
N GLY A 243 6.63 -36.12 7.89
CA GLY A 243 5.47 -36.21 7.03
C GLY A 243 4.70 -34.88 6.91
N ARG A 244 5.40 -33.74 6.93
CA ARG A 244 4.78 -32.40 6.94
C ARG A 244 5.61 -31.37 6.20
N TYR A 245 4.97 -30.29 5.76
CA TYR A 245 5.67 -29.12 5.25
C TYR A 245 6.22 -28.27 6.39
N VAL A 246 7.39 -27.69 6.18
CA VAL A 246 8.08 -26.80 7.11
C VAL A 246 8.50 -25.51 6.41
N LEU A 247 8.46 -24.39 7.15
CA LEU A 247 9.04 -23.12 6.74
C LEU A 247 10.43 -22.97 7.35
N LYS A 248 11.46 -22.94 6.50
CA LYS A 248 12.85 -22.78 6.92
C LYS A 248 13.58 -21.80 6.00
N GLY A 249 14.74 -21.29 6.42
CA GLY A 249 15.51 -20.35 5.63
C GLY A 249 14.94 -18.93 5.63
N ALA A 250 14.05 -18.61 6.58
CA ALA A 250 13.43 -17.30 6.73
C ALA A 250 13.81 -16.64 8.04
N ILE A 251 13.83 -15.30 8.04
CA ILE A 251 13.92 -14.50 9.26
C ILE A 251 12.49 -14.20 9.70
N PRO A 252 12.13 -14.43 10.98
CA PRO A 252 10.83 -14.03 11.52
C PRO A 252 10.60 -12.52 11.47
N ALA A 253 9.34 -12.11 11.56
CA ALA A 253 8.93 -10.70 11.48
C ALA A 253 9.68 -9.77 12.46
N GLN A 254 10.07 -10.26 13.65
CA GLN A 254 10.86 -9.49 14.62
C GLN A 254 12.32 -9.22 14.20
N GLU A 255 12.81 -9.86 13.13
CA GLU A 255 14.13 -9.63 12.51
C GLU A 255 15.37 -9.89 13.43
N THR A 256 15.21 -10.61 14.53
CA THR A 256 16.28 -10.86 15.51
C THR A 256 16.89 -12.26 15.44
N LEU A 257 16.23 -13.21 14.75
CA LEU A 257 16.70 -14.56 14.58
C LEU A 257 17.42 -14.74 13.23
N ARG A 258 18.21 -15.77 13.13
CA ARG A 258 18.95 -16.08 11.90
C ARG A 258 18.16 -17.02 11.01
N ALA A 259 18.12 -16.73 9.71
CA ALA A 259 17.42 -17.57 8.73
C ALA A 259 17.89 -19.03 8.73
N ALA A 260 19.19 -19.28 8.89
CA ALA A 260 19.78 -20.62 8.91
C ALA A 260 19.38 -21.48 10.12
N GLU A 261 18.93 -20.85 11.19
CA GLU A 261 18.60 -21.50 12.46
C GLU A 261 17.09 -21.55 12.73
N THR A 262 16.29 -20.83 11.92
CA THR A 262 14.85 -20.69 12.13
C THR A 262 14.07 -21.72 11.34
N VAL A 263 13.24 -22.49 12.04
CA VAL A 263 12.31 -23.47 11.46
C VAL A 263 10.92 -23.23 12.06
N ASN A 264 9.91 -23.15 11.21
CA ASN A 264 8.51 -23.00 11.58
C ASN A 264 8.25 -21.82 12.55
N PRO A 265 8.68 -20.58 12.22
CA PRO A 265 8.35 -19.46 13.09
C PRO A 265 6.82 -19.33 13.22
N PRO A 266 6.27 -19.25 14.46
CA PRO A 266 4.84 -19.47 14.70
C PRO A 266 3.92 -18.47 13.99
N PHE A 267 4.33 -17.20 13.93
CA PHE A 267 3.55 -16.17 13.26
C PHE A 267 3.44 -16.44 11.76
N GLU A 268 4.57 -16.66 11.08
CA GLU A 268 4.62 -16.93 9.66
C GLU A 268 3.87 -18.22 9.32
N LEU A 269 4.05 -19.28 10.09
CA LEU A 269 3.36 -20.54 9.88
C LEU A 269 1.83 -20.38 9.97
N SER A 270 1.35 -19.68 11.00
CA SER A 270 -0.08 -19.40 11.18
C SER A 270 -0.66 -18.55 10.06
N TYR A 271 0.03 -17.48 9.69
CA TYR A 271 -0.45 -16.55 8.67
C TYR A 271 -0.39 -17.18 7.26
N TRP A 272 0.64 -17.98 6.96
CA TRP A 272 0.72 -18.76 5.74
C TRP A 272 -0.39 -19.78 5.63
N HIS A 273 -0.68 -20.51 6.73
CA HIS A 273 -1.81 -21.44 6.76
C HIS A 273 -3.13 -20.74 6.44
N PHE A 274 -3.40 -19.60 7.07
CA PHE A 274 -4.57 -18.78 6.76
C PHE A 274 -4.64 -18.40 5.27
N ALA A 275 -3.55 -17.89 4.71
CA ALA A 275 -3.52 -17.45 3.32
C ALA A 275 -3.68 -18.61 2.33
N MET A 276 -3.05 -19.76 2.58
CA MET A 276 -3.21 -20.96 1.76
C MET A 276 -4.64 -21.47 1.79
N GLN A 277 -5.28 -21.50 2.96
CA GLN A 277 -6.71 -21.85 3.06
C GLN A 277 -7.58 -20.86 2.28
N THR A 278 -7.31 -19.58 2.39
CA THR A 278 -8.04 -18.54 1.65
C THR A 278 -7.88 -18.72 0.14
N ALA A 279 -6.66 -18.99 -0.36
CA ALA A 279 -6.42 -19.25 -1.77
C ALA A 279 -7.22 -20.48 -2.28
N GLN A 280 -7.32 -21.55 -1.48
CA GLN A 280 -8.15 -22.71 -1.81
C GLN A 280 -9.64 -22.37 -1.84
N GLN A 281 -10.13 -21.54 -0.90
CA GLN A 281 -11.52 -21.04 -0.93
C GLN A 281 -11.79 -20.20 -2.19
N TRP A 282 -10.82 -19.43 -2.65
CA TRP A 282 -10.93 -18.67 -3.90
C TRP A 282 -11.08 -19.59 -5.10
N ARG A 283 -10.32 -20.70 -5.17
CA ARG A 283 -10.50 -21.73 -6.21
C ARG A 283 -11.92 -22.29 -6.19
N GLU A 284 -12.43 -22.64 -5.00
CA GLU A 284 -13.80 -23.18 -4.85
C GLU A 284 -14.85 -22.16 -5.30
N ARG A 285 -14.71 -20.89 -4.93
CA ARG A 285 -15.59 -19.80 -5.38
C ARG A 285 -15.56 -19.60 -6.90
N MET A 286 -14.43 -19.89 -7.52
CA MET A 286 -14.25 -19.88 -8.98
C MET A 286 -14.70 -21.18 -9.67
N GLY A 287 -15.29 -22.13 -8.93
CA GLY A 287 -15.72 -23.43 -9.45
C GLY A 287 -14.58 -24.42 -9.75
N GLN A 288 -13.40 -24.18 -9.20
CA GLN A 288 -12.23 -25.03 -9.36
C GLN A 288 -12.08 -25.97 -8.16
N GLN A 289 -11.48 -27.14 -8.38
CA GLN A 289 -11.10 -28.02 -7.27
C GLN A 289 -9.91 -27.43 -6.48
N ARG A 290 -9.82 -27.81 -5.20
CA ARG A 290 -8.59 -27.54 -4.44
C ARG A 290 -7.39 -28.15 -5.12
N SER A 291 -6.29 -27.45 -5.13
CA SER A 291 -4.99 -28.04 -5.47
C SER A 291 -4.33 -28.59 -4.21
N LEU A 292 -3.56 -29.64 -4.38
CA LEU A 292 -2.78 -30.24 -3.28
C LEU A 292 -1.68 -29.27 -2.82
#